data_eda1a46fbe59d89d12af5b017b130fad
#
_entry.id   eda1a46fbe59d89d12af5b017b130fad
#
_cell.length_a   1.000
_cell.length_b   1.000
_cell.length_c   1.000
_cell.angle_alpha   90.00
_cell.angle_beta   90.00
_cell.angle_gamma   90.00
#
_symmetry.space_group_name_H-M   'P 1'
#
loop_
_entity.id
_entity.type
_entity.pdbx_description
1 polymer ?
#
loop_
_entity_poly.entity_id
_entity_poly.type
_entity_poly.pdbx_seq_one_letter_code
_entity_poly.pdbx_strand_id
1 'polypeptide(L)'
;VYNYPVKKIRASTDKNITRIVIDLYEYVYWKKPIQTKTDNGVLLSLEITKTKKLKANMRDIIVAIDAGHGGKYPGAVGTNNILEKDVTLLIAKQLERTLKNTEGFSPLMIRAGDETVSLNDRYQIARRNAADIFISIHADGFRLSSVKGASVFIWSEEASSTVATVSYTH
;
A
#
# COMPACT_ATOMS: atom_id res chain seq x y z
N VAL A 1 -9.04 0.13 -32.06
CA VAL A 1 -9.66 1.12 -31.16
C VAL A 1 -10.29 0.34 -30.03
N TYR A 2 -9.95 0.65 -28.78
CA TYR A 2 -10.55 0.02 -27.61
C TYR A 2 -11.71 0.87 -27.10
N ASN A 3 -12.79 0.23 -26.68
CA ASN A 3 -13.89 0.95 -26.07
C ASN A 3 -13.59 1.25 -24.60
N TYR A 4 -13.98 2.43 -24.14
CA TYR A 4 -13.91 2.78 -22.73
C TYR A 4 -14.61 1.73 -21.85
N PRO A 5 -14.05 1.23 -20.73
CA PRO A 5 -12.94 1.83 -19.98
C PRO A 5 -11.53 1.27 -20.31
N VAL A 6 -11.38 0.50 -21.38
CA VAL A 6 -10.08 -0.10 -21.74
C VAL A 6 -9.19 0.95 -22.38
N LYS A 7 -8.00 1.16 -21.80
CA LYS A 7 -6.98 2.08 -22.29
C LYS A 7 -6.07 1.40 -23.30
N LYS A 8 -5.61 0.19 -22.98
CA LYS A 8 -4.64 -0.56 -23.78
C LYS A 8 -4.70 -2.04 -23.42
N ILE A 9 -4.49 -2.90 -24.40
CA ILE A 9 -4.28 -4.33 -24.19
C ILE A 9 -2.87 -4.67 -24.69
N ARG A 10 -2.12 -5.42 -23.91
CA ARG A 10 -0.79 -5.93 -24.23
C ARG A 10 -0.77 -7.42 -24.00
N ALA A 11 -0.11 -8.17 -24.87
CA ALA A 11 0.11 -9.59 -24.69
C ALA A 11 1.60 -9.92 -24.85
N SER A 12 2.08 -10.85 -24.06
CA SER A 12 3.43 -11.40 -24.17
C SER A 12 3.37 -12.90 -23.89
N THR A 13 4.17 -13.67 -24.61
CA THR A 13 4.27 -15.13 -24.42
C THR A 13 5.71 -15.47 -24.02
N ASP A 14 5.84 -16.19 -22.91
CA ASP A 14 7.11 -16.77 -22.47
C ASP A 14 6.89 -18.27 -22.29
N LYS A 15 7.64 -19.08 -23.05
CA LYS A 15 7.48 -20.55 -23.11
C LYS A 15 6.02 -20.93 -23.38
N ASN A 16 5.34 -21.51 -22.40
CA ASN A 16 3.96 -21.99 -22.49
C ASN A 16 2.95 -21.09 -21.77
N ILE A 17 3.36 -19.91 -21.34
CA ILE A 17 2.52 -18.96 -20.59
C ILE A 17 2.31 -17.72 -21.44
N THR A 18 1.05 -17.41 -21.74
CA THR A 18 0.67 -16.13 -22.33
C THR A 18 0.11 -15.22 -21.26
N ARG A 19 0.75 -14.06 -21.07
CA ARG A 19 0.31 -12.99 -20.18
C ARG A 19 -0.44 -11.93 -20.99
N ILE A 20 -1.66 -11.63 -20.58
CA ILE A 20 -2.47 -10.54 -21.14
C ILE A 20 -2.62 -9.47 -20.08
N VAL A 21 -2.25 -8.23 -20.41
CA VAL A 21 -2.37 -7.07 -19.54
C VAL A 21 -3.36 -6.11 -20.17
N ILE A 22 -4.37 -5.72 -19.40
CA ILE A 22 -5.40 -4.77 -19.81
C ILE A 22 -5.26 -3.53 -18.94
N ASP A 23 -4.77 -2.44 -19.53
CA ASP A 23 -4.69 -1.13 -18.87
C ASP A 23 -6.07 -0.47 -18.94
N LEU A 24 -6.55 0.07 -17.85
CA LEU A 24 -7.87 0.68 -17.73
C LEU A 24 -7.74 2.16 -17.37
N TYR A 25 -8.76 2.97 -17.72
CA TYR A 25 -8.82 4.38 -17.34
C TYR A 25 -9.40 4.58 -15.93
N GLU A 26 -10.16 3.61 -15.42
CA GLU A 26 -10.80 3.64 -14.11
C GLU A 26 -10.93 2.25 -13.51
N TYR A 27 -11.25 2.17 -12.23
CA TYR A 27 -11.59 0.89 -11.59
C TYR A 27 -12.85 0.30 -12.19
N VAL A 28 -12.82 -1.02 -12.44
CA VAL A 28 -13.92 -1.75 -13.03
C VAL A 28 -14.20 -3.02 -12.23
N TYR A 29 -15.43 -3.48 -12.28
CA TYR A 29 -15.75 -4.85 -11.90
C TYR A 29 -15.50 -5.78 -13.07
N TRP A 30 -14.93 -6.94 -12.81
CA TRP A 30 -14.71 -7.97 -13.83
C TRP A 30 -15.16 -9.33 -13.32
N LYS A 31 -15.66 -10.14 -14.21
CA LYS A 31 -15.99 -11.54 -13.94
C LYS A 31 -14.83 -12.45 -14.33
N LYS A 32 -14.72 -13.60 -13.67
CA LYS A 32 -13.70 -14.61 -14.03
C LYS A 32 -13.74 -14.86 -15.54
N PRO A 33 -12.59 -14.79 -16.25
CA PRO A 33 -12.54 -15.03 -17.67
C PRO A 33 -13.07 -16.42 -18.05
N ILE A 34 -13.83 -16.47 -19.12
CA ILE A 34 -14.33 -17.74 -19.68
C ILE A 34 -13.46 -18.11 -20.90
N GLN A 35 -13.02 -19.34 -20.92
CA GLN A 35 -12.20 -19.91 -21.98
C GLN A 35 -13.03 -20.86 -22.80
N THR A 36 -13.16 -20.62 -24.11
CA THR A 36 -13.92 -21.47 -25.05
C THR A 36 -13.01 -21.96 -26.17
N LYS A 37 -12.97 -23.25 -26.40
CA LYS A 37 -12.27 -23.82 -27.58
C LYS A 37 -13.06 -23.51 -28.84
N THR A 38 -12.37 -23.11 -29.90
CA THR A 38 -12.91 -22.84 -31.22
C THR A 38 -12.08 -23.62 -32.26
N ASP A 39 -12.59 -23.73 -33.47
CA ASP A 39 -11.87 -24.41 -34.57
C ASP A 39 -10.53 -23.77 -34.91
N ASN A 40 -10.37 -22.46 -34.62
CA ASN A 40 -9.17 -21.69 -34.92
C ASN A 40 -8.33 -21.38 -33.67
N GLY A 41 -8.60 -22.01 -32.51
CA GLY A 41 -7.83 -21.78 -31.28
C GLY A 41 -8.69 -21.66 -30.03
N VAL A 42 -8.36 -20.71 -29.18
CA VAL A 42 -9.04 -20.47 -27.91
C VAL A 42 -9.54 -19.04 -27.84
N LEU A 43 -10.84 -18.88 -27.61
CA LEU A 43 -11.45 -17.61 -27.32
C LEU A 43 -11.43 -17.35 -25.78
N LEU A 44 -10.84 -16.25 -25.36
CA LEU A 44 -10.88 -15.78 -23.97
C LEU A 44 -11.88 -14.62 -23.86
N SER A 45 -12.98 -14.83 -23.13
CA SER A 45 -14.00 -13.82 -22.90
C SER A 45 -13.85 -13.25 -21.48
N LEU A 46 -13.72 -11.94 -21.39
CA LEU A 46 -13.65 -11.19 -20.13
C LEU A 46 -14.75 -10.14 -20.10
N GLU A 47 -15.68 -10.26 -19.15
CA GLU A 47 -16.71 -9.25 -18.93
C GLU A 47 -16.19 -8.19 -17.96
N ILE A 48 -16.19 -6.93 -18.40
CA ILE A 48 -15.77 -5.77 -17.63
C ILE A 48 -16.97 -4.81 -17.53
N THR A 49 -17.33 -4.42 -16.31
CA THR A 49 -18.49 -3.55 -16.07
C THR A 49 -18.06 -2.31 -15.26
N LYS A 50 -18.63 -1.17 -15.57
CA LYS A 50 -18.42 0.05 -14.77
C LYS A 50 -18.99 -0.09 -13.37
N THR A 51 -18.24 0.39 -12.38
CA THR A 51 -18.50 0.17 -10.96
C THR A 51 -19.52 1.12 -10.33
N LYS A 52 -20.55 1.58 -11.03
CA LYS A 52 -21.61 2.35 -10.34
C LYS A 52 -22.33 1.59 -9.21
N LYS A 53 -22.27 0.25 -9.20
CA LYS A 53 -22.99 -0.60 -8.24
C LYS A 53 -22.16 -1.18 -7.09
N LEU A 54 -20.82 -1.13 -7.17
CA LEU A 54 -19.96 -1.75 -6.14
C LEU A 54 -19.75 -0.90 -4.89
N LYS A 55 -19.96 0.41 -4.98
CA LYS A 55 -19.82 1.32 -3.82
C LYS A 55 -20.81 0.99 -2.67
N ALA A 56 -21.93 0.36 -2.96
CA ALA A 56 -22.96 0.08 -1.96
C ALA A 56 -22.68 -1.13 -1.05
N ASN A 57 -21.72 -2.01 -1.40
CA ASN A 57 -21.48 -3.27 -0.69
C ASN A 57 -20.01 -3.55 -0.34
N MET A 58 -19.08 -2.67 -0.67
CA MET A 58 -17.68 -2.83 -0.24
C MET A 58 -17.44 -1.97 1.01
N ARG A 59 -16.93 -2.59 2.07
CA ARG A 59 -16.42 -1.83 3.20
C ARG A 59 -15.21 -1.00 2.78
N ASP A 60 -14.96 0.09 3.46
CA ASP A 60 -13.74 0.87 3.28
C ASP A 60 -12.49 0.02 3.52
N ILE A 61 -11.43 0.35 2.80
CA ILE A 61 -10.09 -0.21 3.00
C ILE A 61 -9.54 0.37 4.30
N ILE A 62 -9.31 -0.48 5.29
CA ILE A 62 -8.74 -0.07 6.57
C ILE A 62 -7.23 0.06 6.42
N VAL A 63 -6.72 1.29 6.57
CA VAL A 63 -5.30 1.60 6.49
C VAL A 63 -4.77 1.86 7.89
N ALA A 64 -4.01 0.92 8.45
CA ALA A 64 -3.28 1.12 9.69
C ALA A 64 -2.06 2.02 9.44
N ILE A 65 -2.02 3.15 10.14
CA ILE A 65 -0.95 4.14 10.04
C ILE A 65 -0.12 4.06 11.31
N ASP A 66 1.11 3.60 11.16
CA ASP A 66 2.08 3.44 12.23
C ASP A 66 3.10 4.58 12.21
N ALA A 67 2.93 5.55 13.10
CA ALA A 67 3.96 6.55 13.36
C ALA A 67 5.10 5.92 14.16
N GLY A 68 6.26 5.74 13.56
CA GLY A 68 7.43 5.12 14.18
C GLY A 68 7.82 5.79 15.51
N HIS A 69 8.42 5.00 16.41
CA HIS A 69 8.83 5.46 17.75
C HIS A 69 7.67 5.91 18.64
N GLY A 70 7.90 6.77 19.62
CA GLY A 70 6.90 7.29 20.57
C GLY A 70 7.24 7.03 22.02
N GLY A 71 6.75 7.90 22.90
CA GLY A 71 7.01 7.87 24.34
C GLY A 71 8.50 7.88 24.67
N LYS A 72 8.97 6.82 25.32
CA LYS A 72 10.38 6.66 25.73
C LYS A 72 11.36 6.40 24.57
N TYR A 73 10.87 6.16 23.37
CA TYR A 73 11.69 5.93 22.18
C TYR A 73 11.64 7.16 21.26
N PRO A 74 12.66 8.04 21.32
CA PRO A 74 12.65 9.26 20.52
C PRO A 74 12.89 9.03 19.03
N GLY A 75 13.50 7.91 18.65
CA GLY A 75 14.06 7.70 17.31
C GLY A 75 15.31 8.52 17.07
N ALA A 76 15.61 8.83 15.83
CA ALA A 76 16.70 9.70 15.45
C ALA A 76 16.47 11.14 15.99
N VAL A 77 17.59 11.81 16.30
CA VAL A 77 17.58 13.21 16.73
C VAL A 77 18.13 14.07 15.60
N GLY A 78 17.28 14.88 15.02
CA GLY A 78 17.63 15.80 13.96
C GLY A 78 18.25 17.11 14.45
N THR A 79 18.44 18.05 13.54
CA THR A 79 18.88 19.42 13.85
C THR A 79 17.88 20.09 14.77
N ASN A 80 18.37 20.97 15.64
CA ASN A 80 17.54 21.70 16.63
C ASN A 80 16.78 20.77 17.61
N ASN A 81 17.33 19.59 17.91
CA ASN A 81 16.73 18.59 18.80
C ASN A 81 15.33 18.12 18.36
N ILE A 82 15.03 18.16 17.07
CA ILE A 82 13.79 17.62 16.54
C ILE A 82 13.85 16.09 16.64
N LEU A 83 12.88 15.50 17.30
CA LEU A 83 12.82 14.05 17.50
C LEU A 83 12.04 13.37 16.36
N GLU A 84 12.54 12.23 15.89
CA GLU A 84 11.87 11.45 14.85
C GLU A 84 10.42 11.11 15.22
N LYS A 85 10.17 10.73 16.49
CA LYS A 85 8.81 10.40 16.96
C LYS A 85 7.79 11.52 16.74
N ASP A 86 8.22 12.79 16.82
CA ASP A 86 7.34 13.94 16.63
C ASP A 86 7.06 14.18 15.15
N VAL A 87 8.09 14.05 14.32
CA VAL A 87 7.98 14.17 12.86
C VAL A 87 7.08 13.08 12.29
N THR A 88 7.31 11.82 12.68
CA THR A 88 6.50 10.69 12.20
C THR A 88 5.05 10.81 12.61
N LEU A 89 4.76 11.31 13.82
CA LEU A 89 3.40 11.55 14.28
C LEU A 89 2.69 12.66 13.49
N LEU A 90 3.41 13.74 13.16
CA LEU A 90 2.85 14.82 12.34
C LEU A 90 2.50 14.32 10.94
N ILE A 91 3.39 13.56 10.29
CA ILE A 91 3.17 12.98 8.97
C ILE A 91 1.99 11.99 9.02
N ALA A 92 1.96 11.12 10.03
CA ALA A 92 0.88 10.15 10.22
C ALA A 92 -0.49 10.82 10.38
N LYS A 93 -0.58 11.90 11.17
CA LYS A 93 -1.80 12.70 11.32
C LYS A 93 -2.24 13.38 10.02
N GLN A 94 -1.28 13.83 9.21
CA GLN A 94 -1.60 14.39 7.91
C GLN A 94 -2.14 13.33 6.94
N LEU A 95 -1.52 12.13 6.92
CA LEU A 95 -2.01 11.01 6.15
C LEU A 95 -3.41 10.57 6.60
N GLU A 96 -3.63 10.48 7.90
CA GLU A 96 -4.96 10.20 8.48
C GLU A 96 -6.02 11.17 7.95
N ARG A 97 -5.74 12.48 7.98
CA ARG A 97 -6.67 13.51 7.47
C ARG A 97 -6.95 13.34 5.98
N THR A 98 -5.92 13.04 5.19
CA THR A 98 -6.05 12.80 3.76
C THR A 98 -6.95 11.60 3.48
N LEU A 99 -6.72 10.48 4.17
CA LEU A 99 -7.50 9.27 3.99
C LEU A 99 -8.95 9.43 4.47
N LYS A 100 -9.19 10.14 5.59
CA LYS A 100 -10.56 10.46 6.05
C LYS A 100 -11.37 11.23 5.02
N ASN A 101 -10.72 12.05 4.21
CA ASN A 101 -11.35 12.83 3.15
C ASN A 101 -11.37 12.10 1.79
N THR A 102 -10.87 10.87 1.74
CA THR A 102 -10.82 10.05 0.52
C THR A 102 -11.82 8.91 0.63
N GLU A 103 -12.84 8.93 -0.23
CA GLU A 103 -13.88 7.89 -0.24
C GLU A 103 -13.27 6.50 -0.46
N GLY A 104 -13.74 5.52 0.31
CA GLY A 104 -13.31 4.13 0.24
C GLY A 104 -12.11 3.79 1.14
N PHE A 105 -11.67 4.73 1.99
CA PHE A 105 -10.61 4.49 2.96
C PHE A 105 -11.07 4.81 4.39
N SER A 106 -10.63 3.98 5.32
CA SER A 106 -10.84 4.14 6.76
C SER A 106 -9.47 4.08 7.46
N PRO A 107 -8.89 5.22 7.85
CA PRO A 107 -7.58 5.21 8.53
C PRO A 107 -7.72 4.79 9.98
N LEU A 108 -6.75 3.99 10.44
CA LEU A 108 -6.57 3.54 11.81
C LEU A 108 -5.19 3.98 12.30
N MET A 109 -5.14 4.92 13.22
CA MET A 109 -3.87 5.32 13.84
C MET A 109 -3.42 4.27 14.87
N ILE A 110 -2.18 3.79 14.76
CA ILE A 110 -1.58 2.86 15.74
C ILE A 110 -1.28 3.59 17.06
N ARG A 111 -0.83 4.83 16.99
CA ARG A 111 -0.76 5.76 18.12
C ARG A 111 -1.27 7.13 17.71
N ALA A 112 -1.98 7.80 18.59
CA ALA A 112 -2.56 9.12 18.34
C ALA A 112 -1.80 10.27 19.02
N GLY A 113 -0.94 9.94 19.98
CA GLY A 113 -0.10 10.87 20.75
C GLY A 113 1.32 10.36 20.93
N ASP A 114 1.99 10.82 21.97
CA ASP A 114 3.36 10.41 22.31
C ASP A 114 3.35 9.18 23.26
N GLU A 115 2.65 8.14 22.84
CA GLU A 115 2.62 6.88 23.59
C GLU A 115 3.77 5.95 23.18
N THR A 116 4.24 5.14 24.14
CA THR A 116 5.11 4.00 23.85
C THR A 116 4.28 2.82 23.43
N VAL A 117 4.38 2.42 22.16
CA VAL A 117 3.75 1.20 21.63
C VAL A 117 4.85 0.22 21.22
N SER A 118 4.81 -1.01 21.74
CA SER A 118 5.79 -2.02 21.38
C SER A 118 5.65 -2.46 19.92
N LEU A 119 6.72 -2.97 19.31
CA LEU A 119 6.66 -3.46 17.92
C LEU A 119 5.58 -4.52 17.73
N ASN A 120 5.46 -5.45 18.67
CA ASN A 120 4.42 -6.47 18.61
C ASN A 120 3.01 -5.87 18.72
N ASP A 121 2.80 -4.90 19.63
CA ASP A 121 1.48 -4.28 19.81
C ASP A 121 1.06 -3.49 18.58
N ARG A 122 1.97 -2.80 17.88
CA ARG A 122 1.68 -2.10 16.62
C ARG A 122 1.02 -3.04 15.61
N TYR A 123 1.66 -4.17 15.41
CA TYR A 123 1.15 -5.20 14.51
C TYR A 123 -0.17 -5.81 15.01
N GLN A 124 -0.29 -6.09 16.31
CA GLN A 124 -1.52 -6.66 16.89
C GLN A 124 -2.71 -5.69 16.82
N ILE A 125 -2.48 -4.38 17.00
CA ILE A 125 -3.54 -3.36 16.84
C ILE A 125 -4.08 -3.39 15.40
N ALA A 126 -3.20 -3.36 14.40
CA ALA A 126 -3.61 -3.43 13.00
C ALA A 126 -4.42 -4.71 12.72
N ARG A 127 -3.90 -5.85 13.17
CA ARG A 127 -4.53 -7.17 12.95
C ARG A 127 -5.89 -7.29 13.62
N ARG A 128 -6.03 -6.87 14.88
CA ARG A 128 -7.31 -6.91 15.62
C ARG A 128 -8.39 -6.04 14.99
N ASN A 129 -7.99 -4.98 14.31
CA ASN A 129 -8.89 -4.10 13.58
C ASN A 129 -9.06 -4.49 12.11
N ALA A 130 -8.61 -5.69 11.72
CA ALA A 130 -8.70 -6.20 10.35
C ALA A 130 -8.19 -5.20 9.29
N ALA A 131 -7.06 -4.54 9.57
CA ALA A 131 -6.44 -3.62 8.62
C ALA A 131 -6.04 -4.37 7.35
N ASP A 132 -6.36 -3.76 6.20
CA ASP A 132 -6.02 -4.28 4.89
C ASP A 132 -4.61 -3.86 4.46
N ILE A 133 -4.18 -2.68 4.93
CA ILE A 133 -2.88 -2.09 4.63
C ILE A 133 -2.25 -1.63 5.94
N PHE A 134 -0.94 -1.87 6.10
CA PHE A 134 -0.13 -1.35 7.20
C PHE A 134 0.96 -0.44 6.62
N ILE A 135 0.97 0.83 7.04
CA ILE A 135 1.95 1.83 6.62
C ILE A 135 2.74 2.27 7.85
N SER A 136 4.02 1.95 7.90
CA SER A 136 4.93 2.45 8.93
C SER A 136 5.72 3.65 8.39
N ILE A 137 5.77 4.72 9.18
CA ILE A 137 6.39 5.99 8.84
C ILE A 137 7.58 6.22 9.75
N HIS A 138 8.76 6.35 9.15
CA HIS A 138 10.02 6.65 9.80
C HIS A 138 10.69 7.88 9.20
N ALA A 139 11.61 8.49 9.91
CA ALA A 139 12.42 9.62 9.45
C ALA A 139 13.87 9.36 9.86
N ASP A 140 14.54 8.51 9.08
CA ASP A 140 15.89 8.03 9.37
C ASP A 140 16.90 9.18 9.43
N GLY A 141 17.77 9.15 10.43
CA GLY A 141 18.92 10.03 10.53
C GLY A 141 20.07 9.50 9.69
N PHE A 142 20.65 10.34 8.84
CA PHE A 142 21.84 9.99 8.08
C PHE A 142 23.02 10.87 8.46
N ARG A 143 24.24 10.29 8.56
CA ARG A 143 25.45 11.05 8.94
C ARG A 143 25.87 12.10 7.92
N LEU A 144 25.52 11.90 6.65
CA LEU A 144 25.87 12.81 5.57
C LEU A 144 24.68 13.72 5.26
N SER A 145 24.84 15.01 5.45
CA SER A 145 23.81 16.03 5.16
C SER A 145 23.42 16.13 3.69
N SER A 146 24.23 15.57 2.80
CA SER A 146 23.95 15.50 1.36
C SER A 146 22.90 14.44 0.99
N VAL A 147 22.66 13.46 1.86
CA VAL A 147 21.64 12.44 1.62
C VAL A 147 20.26 13.03 1.88
N LYS A 148 19.45 13.10 0.83
CA LYS A 148 18.09 13.64 0.85
C LYS A 148 17.20 12.76 0.01
N GLY A 149 15.93 12.68 0.36
CA GLY A 149 14.93 11.95 -0.39
C GLY A 149 13.97 11.18 0.52
N ALA A 150 13.12 10.39 -0.11
CA ALA A 150 12.23 9.44 0.56
C ALA A 150 12.36 8.08 -0.09
N SER A 151 12.26 7.02 0.69
CA SER A 151 12.26 5.65 0.23
C SER A 151 10.97 4.97 0.66
N VAL A 152 10.43 4.10 -0.20
CA VAL A 152 9.29 3.26 0.12
C VAL A 152 9.75 1.81 0.03
N PHE A 153 9.59 1.08 1.12
CA PHE A 153 9.88 -0.34 1.19
C PHE A 153 8.55 -1.11 1.19
N ILE A 154 8.41 -2.07 0.30
CA ILE A 154 7.22 -2.92 0.21
C ILE A 154 7.65 -4.32 0.59
N TRP A 155 6.95 -4.90 1.57
CA TRP A 155 7.14 -6.30 1.91
C TRP A 155 6.49 -7.19 0.84
N SER A 156 7.22 -8.17 0.33
CA SER A 156 6.67 -9.22 -0.54
C SER A 156 7.31 -10.55 -0.18
N GLU A 157 6.55 -11.63 -0.28
CA GLU A 157 7.05 -12.98 0.00
C GLU A 157 8.20 -13.40 -0.93
N GLU A 158 8.31 -12.77 -2.10
CA GLU A 158 9.36 -13.02 -3.09
C GLU A 158 10.56 -12.07 -2.95
N ALA A 159 10.48 -11.06 -2.08
CA ALA A 159 11.52 -10.07 -1.89
C ALA A 159 12.63 -10.61 -0.97
N SER A 160 13.47 -11.46 -1.50
CA SER A 160 14.75 -11.85 -0.88
C SER A 160 15.86 -10.82 -1.16
N SER A 161 15.56 -9.52 -1.22
CA SER A 161 16.61 -8.53 -1.43
C SER A 161 17.31 -8.25 -0.10
N THR A 162 18.64 -8.28 -0.13
CA THR A 162 19.54 -7.93 0.98
C THR A 162 19.22 -6.56 1.60
N VAL A 163 18.61 -5.66 0.84
CA VAL A 163 18.19 -4.32 1.28
C VAL A 163 17.02 -4.37 2.27
N ALA A 164 16.05 -5.26 2.07
CA ALA A 164 14.94 -5.42 3.01
C ALA A 164 15.40 -6.01 4.35
N THR A 165 16.41 -6.86 4.34
CA THR A 165 16.99 -7.46 5.56
C THR A 165 17.78 -6.45 6.40
N VAL A 166 18.41 -5.45 5.78
CA VAL A 166 19.19 -4.41 6.48
C VAL A 166 18.31 -3.40 7.20
N SER A 167 17.08 -3.20 6.75
CA SER A 167 16.14 -2.28 7.41
C SER A 167 15.57 -2.79 8.74
N TYR A 168 15.74 -4.07 9.06
CA TYR A 168 15.29 -4.67 10.32
C TYR A 168 16.35 -4.72 11.42
N THR A 169 17.58 -4.29 11.15
CA THR A 169 18.72 -4.45 12.08
C THR A 169 19.26 -3.14 12.67
N HIS A 170 18.53 -2.04 12.59
CA HIS A 170 18.93 -0.76 13.20
C HIS A 170 17.86 -0.18 14.10
#